data_69fae30ab83712d6fa02c21a3ce18b2f
#
_entry.id   69fae30ab83712d6fa02c21a3ce18b2f
#
_cell.length_a   1.000
_cell.length_b   1.000
_cell.length_c   1.000
_cell.angle_alpha   90.00
_cell.angle_beta   90.00
_cell.angle_gamma   90.00
#
_symmetry.space_group_name_H-M   'P 1'
#
loop_
_entity.id
_entity.type
_entity.pdbx_description
1 polymer ?
#
loop_
_entity_poly.entity_id
_entity_poly.type
_entity_poly.pdbx_seq_one_letter_code
_entity_poly.pdbx_strand_id
1 'polypeptide(L)'
;MLLAFFPLAFTSVCTAEMCAFTDDLDRFRNSNVVVCPISVDSVPTLKEFKAKENIGVDMLSDFKREVSRRYGTLLEDKFFSNRAYVLIDREGVVRWAYMEDTPATRRQIAELLTQLKTLAA
;
A
#
# COMPACT_ATOMS: atom_id res chain seq x y z
N MET A 1 8.11 -6.74 -4.86
CA MET A 1 7.34 -6.22 -3.73
C MET A 1 6.58 -4.98 -4.16
N LEU A 2 5.31 -4.94 -3.89
CA LEU A 2 4.48 -3.74 -4.08
C LEU A 2 4.27 -3.08 -2.73
N LEU A 3 4.85 -1.91 -2.55
CA LEU A 3 4.69 -1.11 -1.35
C LEU A 3 3.52 -0.16 -1.59
N ALA A 4 2.46 -0.29 -0.78
CA ALA A 4 1.23 0.48 -0.95
C ALA A 4 1.03 1.41 0.25
N PHE A 5 1.40 2.67 0.09
CA PHE A 5 1.20 3.69 1.12
C PHE A 5 -0.27 4.07 1.20
N PHE A 6 -0.83 4.10 2.39
CA PHE A 6 -2.19 4.58 2.61
C PHE A 6 -2.24 5.50 3.84
N PRO A 7 -3.21 6.44 3.88
CA PRO A 7 -3.23 7.48 4.92
C PRO A 7 -3.44 6.94 6.33
N LEU A 8 -4.59 6.32 6.61
CA LEU A 8 -4.96 5.89 7.96
C LEU A 8 -5.89 4.68 7.92
N ALA A 9 -5.67 3.74 8.84
CA ALA A 9 -6.58 2.63 9.09
C ALA A 9 -7.98 3.13 9.49
N PHE A 10 -8.99 2.32 9.28
CA PHE A 10 -10.41 2.60 9.63
C PHE A 10 -11.06 3.74 8.85
N THR A 11 -10.44 4.24 7.79
CA THR A 11 -11.07 5.20 6.89
C THR A 11 -11.68 4.48 5.68
N SER A 12 -12.71 5.06 5.04
CA SER A 12 -13.52 4.37 4.04
C SER A 12 -12.74 3.89 2.82
N VAL A 13 -11.94 4.77 2.20
CA VAL A 13 -11.17 4.40 1.00
C VAL A 13 -10.05 3.41 1.35
N CYS A 14 -9.39 3.60 2.49
CA CYS A 14 -8.34 2.69 2.93
C CYS A 14 -8.89 1.29 3.25
N THR A 15 -10.04 1.21 3.91
CA THR A 15 -10.70 -0.07 4.20
C THR A 15 -11.07 -0.77 2.89
N ALA A 16 -11.66 -0.06 1.93
CA ALA A 16 -12.01 -0.62 0.63
C ALA A 16 -10.78 -1.12 -0.12
N GLU A 17 -9.67 -0.39 -0.08
CA GLU A 17 -8.42 -0.80 -0.74
C GLU A 17 -7.83 -2.05 -0.11
N MET A 18 -7.78 -2.12 1.23
CA MET A 18 -7.24 -3.30 1.92
C MET A 18 -8.10 -4.54 1.68
N CYS A 19 -9.41 -4.39 1.62
CA CYS A 19 -10.31 -5.49 1.28
C CYS A 19 -10.12 -5.93 -0.19
N ALA A 20 -9.89 -5.00 -1.11
CA ALA A 20 -9.60 -5.31 -2.50
C ALA A 20 -8.30 -6.10 -2.64
N PHE A 21 -7.23 -5.71 -1.94
CA PHE A 21 -5.99 -6.48 -1.91
C PHE A 21 -6.21 -7.89 -1.35
N THR A 22 -7.03 -8.02 -0.32
CA THR A 22 -7.35 -9.32 0.28
C THR A 22 -8.07 -10.23 -0.71
N ASP A 23 -9.08 -9.70 -1.40
CA ASP A 23 -9.88 -10.46 -2.36
C ASP A 23 -9.04 -10.95 -3.56
N ASP A 24 -8.08 -10.17 -3.99
CA ASP A 24 -7.24 -10.47 -5.16
C ASP A 24 -5.82 -10.93 -4.79
N LEU A 25 -5.60 -11.30 -3.53
CA LEU A 25 -4.26 -11.64 -3.03
C LEU A 25 -3.58 -12.75 -3.85
N ASP A 26 -4.34 -13.76 -4.27
CA ASP A 26 -3.79 -14.87 -5.07
C ASP A 26 -3.28 -14.40 -6.43
N ARG A 27 -3.90 -13.39 -7.03
CA ARG A 27 -3.44 -12.83 -8.30
C ARG A 27 -2.06 -12.19 -8.17
N PHE A 28 -1.79 -11.53 -7.03
CA PHE A 28 -0.45 -10.98 -6.73
C PHE A 28 0.55 -12.11 -6.45
N ARG A 29 0.17 -13.11 -5.68
CA ARG A 29 1.03 -14.28 -5.38
C ARG A 29 1.42 -15.03 -6.66
N ASN A 30 0.46 -15.20 -7.57
CA ASN A 30 0.71 -15.86 -8.86
C ASN A 30 1.66 -15.06 -9.75
N SER A 31 1.79 -13.76 -9.53
CA SER A 31 2.75 -12.89 -10.20
C SER A 31 4.08 -12.77 -9.44
N ASN A 32 4.27 -13.56 -8.38
CA ASN A 32 5.45 -13.53 -7.50
C ASN A 32 5.66 -12.18 -6.84
N VAL A 33 4.57 -11.50 -6.47
CA VAL A 33 4.61 -10.18 -5.83
C VAL A 33 4.05 -10.26 -4.43
N VAL A 34 4.82 -9.73 -3.47
CA VAL A 34 4.37 -9.53 -2.10
C VAL A 34 3.80 -8.11 -2.00
N VAL A 35 2.56 -7.99 -1.52
CA VAL A 35 1.91 -6.70 -1.28
C VAL A 35 2.16 -6.29 0.17
N CYS A 36 2.74 -5.11 0.36
CA CYS A 36 3.07 -4.57 1.68
C CYS A 36 2.41 -3.20 1.85
N PRO A 37 1.17 -3.13 2.32
CA PRO A 37 0.56 -1.85 2.69
C PRO A 37 1.29 -1.24 3.88
N ILE A 38 1.45 0.08 3.85
CA ILE A 38 2.16 0.80 4.91
C ILE A 38 1.42 2.10 5.26
N SER A 39 1.27 2.37 6.55
CA SER A 39 0.68 3.61 7.05
C SER A 39 1.43 4.11 8.28
N VAL A 40 1.09 5.32 8.72
CA VAL A 40 1.65 5.90 9.94
C VAL A 40 0.96 5.43 11.22
N ASP A 41 -0.02 4.53 11.11
CA ASP A 41 -0.69 3.96 12.26
C ASP A 41 0.28 3.13 13.10
N SER A 42 -0.01 3.02 14.41
CA SER A 42 0.76 2.16 15.29
C SER A 42 0.52 0.67 14.98
N VAL A 43 1.43 -0.19 15.40
CA VAL A 43 1.29 -1.64 15.24
C VAL A 43 0.00 -2.17 15.89
N PRO A 44 -0.36 -1.78 17.14
CA PRO A 44 -1.63 -2.22 17.71
C PRO A 44 -2.86 -1.79 16.92
N THR A 45 -2.85 -0.57 16.35
CA THR A 45 -3.94 -0.08 15.52
C THR A 45 -4.09 -0.93 14.25
N LEU A 46 -2.98 -1.22 13.57
CA LEU A 46 -3.00 -2.04 12.35
C LEU A 46 -3.42 -3.48 12.64
N LYS A 47 -3.02 -4.03 13.77
CA LYS A 47 -3.43 -5.36 14.20
C LYS A 47 -4.94 -5.45 14.38
N GLU A 48 -5.54 -4.45 15.04
CA GLU A 48 -6.99 -4.39 15.23
C GLU A 48 -7.72 -4.18 13.92
N PHE A 49 -7.21 -3.32 13.05
CA PHE A 49 -7.76 -3.08 11.72
C PHE A 49 -7.79 -4.37 10.90
N LYS A 50 -6.70 -5.11 10.89
CA LYS A 50 -6.59 -6.40 10.19
C LYS A 50 -7.62 -7.40 10.70
N ALA A 51 -7.77 -7.49 12.02
CA ALA A 51 -8.71 -8.42 12.64
C ALA A 51 -10.16 -8.05 12.35
N LYS A 52 -10.51 -6.77 12.51
CA LYS A 52 -11.89 -6.30 12.35
C LYS A 52 -12.39 -6.42 10.91
N GLU A 53 -11.55 -6.12 9.94
CA GLU A 53 -11.93 -6.11 8.52
C GLU A 53 -11.53 -7.39 7.79
N ASN A 54 -11.01 -8.40 8.48
CA ASN A 54 -10.56 -9.67 7.90
C ASN A 54 -9.56 -9.46 6.75
N ILE A 55 -8.61 -8.55 6.96
CA ILE A 55 -7.60 -8.23 5.95
C ILE A 55 -6.56 -9.34 5.87
N GLY A 56 -6.33 -9.86 4.66
CA GLY A 56 -5.41 -10.99 4.44
C GLY A 56 -3.97 -10.61 4.17
N VAL A 57 -3.67 -9.31 4.02
CA VAL A 57 -2.30 -8.82 3.80
C VAL A 57 -1.70 -8.31 5.11
N ASP A 58 -0.38 -8.46 5.25
CA ASP A 58 0.33 -7.92 6.40
C ASP A 58 0.65 -6.44 6.15
N MET A 59 0.21 -5.59 7.07
CA MET A 59 0.42 -4.16 6.98
C MET A 59 1.63 -3.73 7.83
N LEU A 60 2.39 -2.78 7.33
CA LEU A 60 3.58 -2.26 7.99
C LEU A 60 3.27 -0.92 8.65
N SER A 61 3.88 -0.68 9.81
CA SER A 61 3.74 0.57 10.55
C SER A 61 4.92 1.50 10.27
N ASP A 62 4.61 2.69 9.76
CA ASP A 62 5.57 3.79 9.64
C ASP A 62 5.23 4.88 10.67
N PHE A 63 5.08 4.47 11.92
CA PHE A 63 4.65 5.35 13.02
C PHE A 63 5.55 6.59 13.17
N LYS A 64 6.84 6.44 12.91
CA LYS A 64 7.81 7.55 12.97
C LYS A 64 7.83 8.40 11.70
N ARG A 65 7.10 8.04 10.67
CA ARG A 65 7.00 8.75 9.37
C ARG A 65 8.29 8.79 8.57
N GLU A 66 9.28 8.01 8.94
CA GLU A 66 10.60 8.01 8.28
C GLU A 66 10.54 7.48 6.84
N VAL A 67 9.82 6.40 6.63
CA VAL A 67 9.70 5.77 5.31
C VAL A 67 8.86 6.64 4.37
N SER A 68 7.75 7.17 4.85
CA SER A 68 6.90 8.08 4.06
C SER A 68 7.66 9.32 3.63
N ARG A 69 8.53 9.88 4.50
CA ARG A 69 9.39 11.01 4.12
C ARG A 69 10.41 10.62 3.07
N ARG A 70 11.05 9.48 3.20
CA ARG A 70 12.07 9.01 2.24
C ARG A 70 11.50 8.79 0.86
N TYR A 71 10.27 8.31 0.77
CA TYR A 71 9.60 8.10 -0.52
C TYR A 71 8.87 9.35 -1.02
N GLY A 72 8.87 10.44 -0.25
CA GLY A 72 8.23 11.69 -0.64
C GLY A 72 6.71 11.63 -0.61
N THR A 73 6.12 10.70 0.12
CA THR A 73 4.66 10.53 0.18
C THR A 73 4.00 11.22 1.36
N LEU A 74 4.78 11.63 2.37
CA LEU A 74 4.23 12.23 3.58
C LEU A 74 3.64 13.61 3.29
N LEU A 75 2.40 13.82 3.71
CA LEU A 75 1.74 15.12 3.70
C LEU A 75 2.07 15.79 5.04
N GLU A 76 3.04 16.70 5.04
CA GLU A 76 3.58 17.28 6.28
C GLU A 76 2.52 18.04 7.10
N ASP A 77 1.57 18.69 6.44
CA ASP A 77 0.48 19.41 7.09
C ASP A 77 -0.54 18.49 7.76
N LYS A 78 -0.69 17.26 7.25
CA LYS A 78 -1.65 16.27 7.76
C LYS A 78 -0.98 15.20 8.62
N PHE A 79 0.33 15.10 8.54
CA PHE A 79 1.16 14.16 9.27
C PHE A 79 0.85 12.69 9.00
N PHE A 80 0.31 12.39 7.81
CA PHE A 80 0.16 11.02 7.31
C PHE A 80 0.55 10.96 5.83
N SER A 81 0.69 9.74 5.30
CA SER A 81 1.07 9.55 3.90
C SER A 81 -0.08 9.84 2.96
N ASN A 82 0.23 10.41 1.80
CA ASN A 82 -0.65 10.35 0.65
C ASN A 82 -0.74 8.89 0.17
N ARG A 83 -1.73 8.59 -0.66
CA ARG A 83 -1.85 7.25 -1.23
C ARG A 83 -0.89 7.10 -2.40
N ALA A 84 -0.01 6.11 -2.31
CA ALA A 84 1.04 5.91 -3.30
C ALA A 84 1.41 4.44 -3.43
N TYR A 85 1.97 4.08 -4.58
CA TYR A 85 2.36 2.71 -4.91
C TYR A 85 3.78 2.72 -5.42
N VAL A 86 4.61 1.82 -4.91
CA VAL A 86 6.00 1.68 -5.33
C VAL A 86 6.29 0.21 -5.59
N LEU A 87 6.68 -0.12 -6.80
CA LEU A 87 7.05 -1.48 -7.17
C LEU A 87 8.57 -1.62 -7.12
N ILE A 88 9.03 -2.53 -6.29
CA ILE A 88 10.45 -2.77 -6.01
C ILE A 88 10.79 -4.19 -6.45
N ASP A 89 11.86 -4.34 -7.25
CA ASP A 89 12.30 -5.66 -7.72
C ASP A 89 13.12 -6.40 -6.66
N ARG A 90 13.58 -7.62 -7.01
CA ARG A 90 14.35 -8.46 -6.10
C ARG A 90 15.71 -7.90 -5.73
N GLU A 91 16.25 -6.99 -6.54
CA GLU A 91 17.53 -6.32 -6.27
C GLU A 91 17.35 -5.03 -5.48
N GLY A 92 16.12 -4.71 -5.07
CA GLY A 92 15.83 -3.50 -4.31
C GLY A 92 15.73 -2.23 -5.15
N VAL A 93 15.55 -2.37 -6.46
CA VAL A 93 15.44 -1.23 -7.37
C VAL A 93 13.98 -0.90 -7.61
N VAL A 94 13.63 0.39 -7.50
CA VAL A 94 12.29 0.89 -7.83
C VAL A 94 12.09 0.82 -9.33
N ARG A 95 11.09 0.06 -9.77
CA ARG A 95 10.78 -0.11 -11.20
C ARG A 95 9.58 0.70 -11.65
N TRP A 96 8.70 1.06 -10.75
CA TRP A 96 7.52 1.86 -11.03
C TRP A 96 7.04 2.52 -9.75
N ALA A 97 6.51 3.73 -9.87
CA ALA A 97 5.92 4.46 -8.75
C ALA A 97 4.78 5.33 -9.26
N TYR A 98 3.74 5.43 -8.46
CA TYR A 98 2.59 6.29 -8.73
C TYR A 98 2.09 6.89 -7.42
N MET A 99 1.92 8.19 -7.37
CA MET A 99 1.31 8.88 -6.24
C MET A 99 -0.01 9.50 -6.67
N GLU A 100 -1.08 9.24 -5.92
CA GLU A 100 -2.39 9.81 -6.19
C GLU A 100 -2.36 11.33 -5.98
N ASP A 101 -3.24 12.04 -6.70
CA ASP A 101 -3.36 13.49 -6.52
C ASP A 101 -3.89 13.85 -5.14
N THR A 102 -4.78 13.00 -4.59
CA THR A 102 -5.35 13.15 -3.25
C THR A 102 -5.43 11.81 -2.53
N PRO A 103 -5.45 11.78 -1.19
CA PRO A 103 -5.64 10.53 -0.45
C PRO A 103 -7.01 9.88 -0.65
N ALA A 104 -7.96 10.59 -1.25
CA ALA A 104 -9.32 10.09 -1.49
C ALA A 104 -9.43 9.18 -2.72
N THR A 105 -8.43 9.16 -3.59
CA THR A 105 -8.41 8.32 -4.79
C THR A 105 -7.45 7.15 -4.63
N ARG A 106 -7.69 6.05 -5.34
CA ARG A 106 -6.81 4.89 -5.34
C ARG A 106 -6.75 4.25 -6.71
N ARG A 107 -5.67 3.50 -6.98
CA ARG A 107 -5.59 2.66 -8.17
C ARG A 107 -6.41 1.39 -7.98
N GLN A 108 -7.10 0.95 -9.01
CA GLN A 108 -7.81 -0.33 -8.97
C GLN A 108 -6.81 -1.50 -9.08
N ILE A 109 -7.19 -2.65 -8.52
CA ILE A 109 -6.31 -3.83 -8.55
C ILE A 109 -5.90 -4.21 -9.97
N ALA A 110 -6.84 -4.12 -10.93
CA ALA A 110 -6.54 -4.42 -12.33
C ALA A 110 -5.44 -3.52 -12.91
N GLU A 111 -5.43 -2.24 -12.55
CA GLU A 111 -4.40 -1.30 -12.98
C GLU A 111 -3.03 -1.68 -12.41
N LEU A 112 -2.98 -2.04 -11.13
CA LEU A 112 -1.74 -2.46 -10.47
C LEU A 112 -1.20 -3.75 -11.10
N LEU A 113 -2.06 -4.72 -11.34
CA LEU A 113 -1.66 -5.98 -11.99
C LEU A 113 -1.16 -5.77 -13.41
N THR A 114 -1.73 -4.82 -14.15
CA THR A 114 -1.25 -4.45 -15.48
C THR A 114 0.18 -3.93 -15.44
N GLN A 115 0.49 -3.08 -14.47
CA GLN A 115 1.86 -2.58 -14.29
C GLN A 115 2.84 -3.71 -13.95
N LEU A 116 2.44 -4.65 -13.12
CA LEU A 116 3.25 -5.81 -12.78
C LEU A 116 3.59 -6.64 -14.01
N LYS A 117 2.62 -6.89 -14.88
CA LYS A 117 2.83 -7.64 -16.13
C LYS A 117 3.79 -6.93 -17.07
N THR A 118 3.66 -5.62 -17.21
CA THR A 118 4.52 -4.81 -18.06
C THR A 118 5.98 -4.90 -17.61
N LEU A 119 6.21 -4.91 -16.30
CA LEU A 119 7.56 -4.94 -15.73
C LEU A 119 8.15 -6.36 -15.66
N ALA A 120 7.32 -7.38 -15.64
CA ALA A 120 7.77 -8.78 -15.65
C ALA A 120 8.18 -9.26 -17.04
N ALA A 121 7.76 -8.55 -18.07
CA ALA A 121 8.17 -8.82 -19.43
C ALA A 121 9.54 -8.16 -19.70
#